data_8bb06a1d1d9c8cf365ce1c1e0079c7ff
#
_entry.id   8bb06a1d1d9c8cf365ce1c1e0079c7ff
#
_cell.length_a   1.000
_cell.length_b   1.000
_cell.length_c   1.000
_cell.angle_alpha   90.00
_cell.angle_beta   90.00
_cell.angle_gamma   90.00
#
_symmetry.space_group_name_H-M   'P 1'
#
loop_
_entity.id
_entity.type
_entity.pdbx_description
1 polymer ?
#
loop_
_entity_poly.entity_id
_entity_poly.type
_entity_poly.pdbx_seq_one_letter_code
_entity_poly.pdbx_strand_id
1 'polypeptide(L)'
;MKKIFWAVATLLACAGAQAQSVVYKVDPSHTRASWEAKHFGTSTNRGQWDKTDGEITLDKTAKTGKVDVTIDMASINTGVPPFNNHLKSPAFFDVANHPTARFVGDKLKFDGDKLVEVSGDMTIRGKTNPATLKAVAYNCYMHPSLKREVCGGDFETTIRRSAFDVNWGVVEKFTADDIKVTIQVEAVKQ
;
A
#
# COMPACT_ATOMS: atom_id res chain seq x y z
N MET A 1 72.23 -11.36 24.56
CA MET A 1 71.45 -10.37 23.82
C MET A 1 70.13 -11.00 23.40
N LYS A 2 69.01 -10.71 24.13
CA LYS A 2 67.68 -11.27 23.82
C LYS A 2 66.93 -10.28 22.94
N LYS A 3 66.57 -10.67 21.70
CA LYS A 3 65.74 -9.87 20.77
C LYS A 3 64.28 -10.16 21.05
N ILE A 4 63.54 -9.12 21.51
CA ILE A 4 62.10 -9.16 21.73
C ILE A 4 61.42 -8.72 20.43
N PHE A 5 60.65 -9.64 19.80
CA PHE A 5 59.81 -9.34 18.65
C PHE A 5 58.45 -8.87 19.16
N TRP A 6 58.09 -7.62 18.85
CA TRP A 6 56.75 -7.09 19.08
C TRP A 6 55.89 -7.47 17.87
N ALA A 7 54.90 -8.32 18.08
CA ALA A 7 53.87 -8.59 17.08
C ALA A 7 52.79 -7.50 17.19
N VAL A 8 52.68 -6.67 16.17
CA VAL A 8 51.60 -5.69 16.03
C VAL A 8 50.40 -6.43 15.47
N ALA A 9 49.38 -6.66 16.29
CA ALA A 9 48.08 -7.19 15.86
C ALA A 9 47.24 -6.05 15.28
N THR A 10 47.09 -6.01 13.97
CA THR A 10 46.21 -5.08 13.27
C THR A 10 44.76 -5.55 13.40
N LEU A 11 43.96 -4.90 14.26
CA LEU A 11 42.51 -5.09 14.31
C LEU A 11 41.91 -4.47 13.04
N LEU A 12 41.47 -5.30 12.08
CA LEU A 12 40.55 -4.85 11.04
C LEU A 12 39.19 -4.58 11.68
N ALA A 13 38.85 -3.31 11.85
CA ALA A 13 37.50 -2.88 12.18
C ALA A 13 36.63 -3.08 10.92
N CYS A 14 35.84 -4.16 10.85
CA CYS A 14 34.76 -4.28 9.89
C CYS A 14 33.74 -3.18 10.20
N ALA A 15 33.80 -2.06 9.49
CA ALA A 15 32.71 -1.10 9.44
C ALA A 15 31.52 -1.78 8.75
N GLY A 16 30.63 -2.36 9.53
CA GLY A 16 29.36 -2.85 9.03
C GLY A 16 28.63 -1.68 8.38
N ALA A 17 28.35 -1.76 7.08
CA ALA A 17 27.46 -0.83 6.42
C ALA A 17 26.11 -0.92 7.15
N GLN A 18 25.80 0.09 7.96
CA GLN A 18 24.47 0.20 8.56
C GLN A 18 23.49 0.48 7.43
N ALA A 19 22.65 -0.49 7.14
CA ALA A 19 21.51 -0.34 6.27
C ALA A 19 20.66 0.83 6.77
N GLN A 20 20.53 1.89 5.96
CA GLN A 20 19.81 3.10 6.35
C GLN A 20 18.43 3.08 5.75
N SER A 21 17.46 2.90 6.62
CA SER A 21 16.04 3.00 6.31
C SER A 21 15.69 4.44 5.92
N VAL A 22 15.02 4.62 4.80
CA VAL A 22 14.62 5.92 4.26
C VAL A 22 13.10 6.03 4.33
N VAL A 23 12.63 7.19 4.79
CA VAL A 23 11.21 7.51 4.88
C VAL A 23 10.75 8.21 3.60
N TYR A 24 9.62 7.77 3.08
CA TYR A 24 8.90 8.37 1.95
C TYR A 24 7.48 8.71 2.40
N LYS A 25 7.06 9.93 2.16
CA LYS A 25 5.69 10.39 2.41
C LYS A 25 4.86 10.22 1.15
N VAL A 26 3.70 9.61 1.26
CA VAL A 26 2.76 9.46 0.14
C VAL A 26 2.40 10.83 -0.43
N ASP A 27 2.47 10.96 -1.75
CA ASP A 27 1.99 12.15 -2.48
C ASP A 27 0.50 11.95 -2.81
N PRO A 28 -0.41 12.67 -2.15
CA PRO A 28 -1.85 12.49 -2.37
C PRO A 28 -2.32 12.95 -3.74
N SER A 29 -1.53 13.74 -4.46
CA SER A 29 -1.87 14.21 -5.81
C SER A 29 -1.64 13.13 -6.87
N HIS A 30 -0.74 12.18 -6.60
CA HIS A 30 -0.38 11.07 -7.50
C HIS A 30 -0.71 9.69 -6.91
N THR A 31 -1.54 9.64 -5.83
CA THR A 31 -1.91 8.38 -5.18
C THR A 31 -3.41 8.22 -5.14
N ARG A 32 -3.89 7.07 -5.63
CA ARG A 32 -5.30 6.69 -5.65
C ARG A 32 -5.47 5.20 -5.43
N ALA A 33 -6.50 4.84 -4.67
CA ALA A 33 -7.01 3.47 -4.63
C ALA A 33 -8.32 3.42 -5.43
N SER A 34 -8.39 2.54 -6.42
CA SER A 34 -9.57 2.30 -7.25
C SER A 34 -10.04 0.86 -7.13
N TRP A 35 -11.30 0.62 -7.47
CA TRP A 35 -11.91 -0.69 -7.37
C TRP A 35 -12.84 -0.99 -8.53
N GLU A 36 -13.00 -2.28 -8.80
CA GLU A 36 -13.93 -2.81 -9.78
C GLU A 36 -14.76 -3.94 -9.17
N ALA A 37 -16.08 -3.90 -9.40
CA ALA A 37 -17.03 -4.91 -8.96
C ALA A 37 -17.98 -5.30 -10.07
N LYS A 38 -18.16 -6.59 -10.34
CA LYS A 38 -19.18 -7.08 -11.28
C LYS A 38 -20.57 -6.85 -10.70
N HIS A 39 -21.49 -6.32 -11.53
CA HIS A 39 -22.88 -6.07 -11.21
C HIS A 39 -23.78 -6.99 -12.02
N PHE A 40 -24.51 -7.89 -11.36
CA PHE A 40 -25.33 -8.96 -11.94
C PHE A 40 -24.59 -9.83 -12.99
N GLY A 41 -23.26 -9.94 -12.87
CA GLY A 41 -22.44 -10.62 -13.88
C GLY A 41 -22.37 -9.91 -15.23
N THR A 42 -23.03 -8.77 -15.41
CA THR A 42 -23.18 -8.06 -16.69
C THR A 42 -22.15 -6.96 -16.87
N SER A 43 -22.30 -5.86 -16.14
CA SER A 43 -21.39 -4.71 -16.22
C SER A 43 -20.38 -4.72 -15.08
N THR A 44 -19.45 -3.79 -15.13
CA THR A 44 -18.48 -3.58 -14.07
C THR A 44 -18.65 -2.20 -13.49
N ASN A 45 -19.09 -2.12 -12.23
CA ASN A 45 -19.06 -0.88 -11.47
C ASN A 45 -17.61 -0.56 -11.10
N ARG A 46 -17.29 0.74 -11.16
CA ARG A 46 -15.97 1.27 -10.82
C ARG A 46 -16.10 2.48 -9.93
N GLY A 47 -15.09 2.67 -9.11
CA GLY A 47 -14.96 3.85 -8.28
C GLY A 47 -13.56 3.95 -7.73
N GLN A 48 -13.30 5.03 -7.02
CA GLN A 48 -12.01 5.31 -6.39
C GLN A 48 -12.22 6.04 -5.07
N TRP A 49 -11.18 6.12 -4.27
CA TRP A 49 -11.07 7.04 -3.15
C TRP A 49 -10.09 8.15 -3.52
N ASP A 50 -10.54 9.40 -3.39
CA ASP A 50 -9.79 10.57 -3.82
C ASP A 50 -8.77 11.05 -2.78
N LYS A 51 -8.82 10.52 -1.53
CA LYS A 51 -7.92 10.91 -0.45
C LYS A 51 -7.24 9.71 0.17
N THR A 52 -5.92 9.69 0.01
CA THR A 52 -5.02 8.69 0.57
C THR A 52 -3.85 9.42 1.21
N ASP A 53 -3.42 8.97 2.39
CA ASP A 53 -2.24 9.46 3.09
C ASP A 53 -1.44 8.28 3.65
N GLY A 54 -0.17 8.48 3.93
CA GLY A 54 0.65 7.42 4.51
C GLY A 54 2.14 7.68 4.43
N GLU A 55 2.85 6.70 4.94
CA GLU A 55 4.29 6.70 5.00
C GLU A 55 4.84 5.33 4.61
N ILE A 56 5.93 5.34 3.88
CA ILE A 56 6.65 4.14 3.48
C ILE A 56 8.07 4.28 3.98
N THR A 57 8.51 3.34 4.80
CA THR A 57 9.90 3.23 5.20
C THR A 57 10.54 2.13 4.36
N LEU A 58 11.66 2.41 3.71
CA LEU A 58 12.31 1.48 2.80
C LEU A 58 13.82 1.46 2.99
N ASP A 59 14.37 0.26 3.17
CA ASP A 59 15.80 -0.02 3.03
C ASP A 59 16.01 -0.82 1.75
N LYS A 60 16.47 -0.14 0.70
CA LYS A 60 16.70 -0.76 -0.61
C LYS A 60 17.85 -1.75 -0.60
N THR A 61 18.83 -1.55 0.27
CA THR A 61 20.02 -2.43 0.39
C THR A 61 19.65 -3.71 1.11
N ALA A 62 18.98 -3.60 2.26
CA ALA A 62 18.50 -4.74 3.03
C ALA A 62 17.26 -5.40 2.40
N LYS A 63 16.60 -4.74 1.42
CA LYS A 63 15.34 -5.17 0.79
C LYS A 63 14.22 -5.38 1.82
N THR A 64 14.15 -4.48 2.79
CA THR A 64 13.17 -4.47 3.87
C THR A 64 12.46 -3.13 3.92
N GLY A 65 11.31 -3.08 4.58
CA GLY A 65 10.56 -1.84 4.75
C GLY A 65 9.22 -2.05 5.40
N LYS A 66 8.50 -0.94 5.53
CA LYS A 66 7.13 -0.90 6.03
C LYS A 66 6.31 0.06 5.19
N VAL A 67 5.12 -0.35 4.85
CA VAL A 67 4.08 0.46 4.22
C VAL A 67 2.98 0.69 5.25
N ASP A 68 2.57 1.94 5.45
CA ASP A 68 1.48 2.31 6.36
C ASP A 68 0.63 3.37 5.67
N VAL A 69 -0.46 2.95 5.05
CA VAL A 69 -1.30 3.79 4.20
C VAL A 69 -2.73 3.79 4.70
N THR A 70 -3.34 4.96 4.75
CA THR A 70 -4.71 5.19 5.18
C THR A 70 -5.50 5.84 4.06
N ILE A 71 -6.73 5.37 3.85
CA ILE A 71 -7.69 5.88 2.88
C ILE A 71 -8.84 6.53 3.64
N ASP A 72 -9.19 7.77 3.29
CA ASP A 72 -10.42 8.44 3.75
C ASP A 72 -11.63 7.83 3.03
N MET A 73 -12.43 7.05 3.73
CA MET A 73 -13.59 6.35 3.16
C MET A 73 -14.70 7.31 2.72
N ALA A 74 -14.75 8.52 3.27
CA ALA A 74 -15.70 9.55 2.84
C ALA A 74 -15.36 10.13 1.45
N SER A 75 -14.12 9.93 0.99
CA SER A 75 -13.65 10.40 -0.31
C SER A 75 -14.05 9.50 -1.49
N ILE A 76 -14.89 8.49 -1.26
CA ILE A 76 -15.33 7.58 -2.32
C ILE A 76 -16.05 8.33 -3.44
N ASN A 77 -15.66 8.04 -4.68
CA ASN A 77 -16.11 8.70 -5.87
C ASN A 77 -16.32 7.68 -7.00
N THR A 78 -17.56 7.56 -7.46
CA THR A 78 -17.96 6.72 -8.61
C THR A 78 -18.39 7.58 -9.81
N GLY A 79 -18.33 8.91 -9.68
CA GLY A 79 -18.93 9.85 -10.63
C GLY A 79 -20.48 9.97 -10.52
N VAL A 80 -21.11 9.17 -9.62
CA VAL A 80 -22.56 9.14 -9.44
C VAL A 80 -22.91 9.42 -7.99
N PRO A 81 -23.32 10.67 -7.62
CA PRO A 81 -23.52 11.06 -6.22
C PRO A 81 -24.49 10.18 -5.42
N PRO A 82 -25.65 9.73 -5.94
CA PRO A 82 -26.52 8.80 -5.21
C PRO A 82 -25.84 7.47 -4.89
N PHE A 83 -25.01 6.96 -5.79
CA PHE A 83 -24.25 5.73 -5.56
C PHE A 83 -23.15 5.94 -4.51
N ASN A 84 -22.46 7.07 -4.54
CA ASN A 84 -21.50 7.41 -3.49
C ASN A 84 -22.17 7.43 -2.10
N ASN A 85 -23.36 8.01 -1.98
CA ASN A 85 -24.11 8.05 -0.73
C ASN A 85 -24.50 6.65 -0.26
N HIS A 86 -24.93 5.78 -1.19
CA HIS A 86 -25.25 4.38 -0.87
C HIS A 86 -24.02 3.64 -0.35
N LEU A 87 -22.86 3.78 -1.00
CA LEU A 87 -21.61 3.15 -0.57
C LEU A 87 -21.13 3.65 0.81
N LYS A 88 -21.39 4.91 1.16
CA LYS A 88 -21.07 5.49 2.48
C LYS A 88 -21.98 5.01 3.60
N SER A 89 -23.17 4.50 3.27
CA SER A 89 -24.21 4.15 4.23
C SER A 89 -23.83 2.99 5.14
N PRO A 90 -24.56 2.78 6.27
CA PRO A 90 -24.37 1.63 7.16
C PRO A 90 -24.53 0.27 6.47
N ALA A 91 -25.32 0.22 5.38
CA ALA A 91 -25.49 -1.02 4.58
C ALA A 91 -24.23 -1.44 3.81
N PHE A 92 -23.28 -0.51 3.60
CA PHE A 92 -22.02 -0.75 2.88
C PHE A 92 -20.80 -0.51 3.78
N PHE A 93 -20.11 0.62 3.59
CA PHE A 93 -18.87 0.91 4.31
C PHE A 93 -19.08 1.51 5.70
N ASP A 94 -20.31 1.96 6.01
CA ASP A 94 -20.65 2.59 7.30
C ASP A 94 -19.62 3.67 7.71
N VAL A 95 -19.39 4.61 6.81
CA VAL A 95 -18.32 5.59 6.90
C VAL A 95 -18.41 6.46 8.16
N ALA A 96 -19.62 6.66 8.70
CA ALA A 96 -19.82 7.40 9.95
C ALA A 96 -19.12 6.73 11.14
N ASN A 97 -19.13 5.40 11.21
CA ASN A 97 -18.50 4.60 12.26
C ASN A 97 -17.10 4.11 11.87
N HIS A 98 -16.81 4.02 10.57
CA HIS A 98 -15.56 3.52 10.01
C HIS A 98 -14.99 4.50 8.97
N PRO A 99 -14.48 5.67 9.40
CA PRO A 99 -14.10 6.75 8.49
C PRO A 99 -12.86 6.43 7.64
N THR A 100 -12.09 5.41 8.02
CA THR A 100 -10.85 5.06 7.32
C THR A 100 -10.75 3.58 7.00
N ALA A 101 -10.08 3.26 5.88
CA ALA A 101 -9.46 1.96 5.64
C ALA A 101 -7.95 2.12 5.76
N ARG A 102 -7.24 1.06 6.15
CA ARG A 102 -5.78 1.09 6.35
C ARG A 102 -5.14 -0.17 5.83
N PHE A 103 -3.95 -0.04 5.25
CA PHE A 103 -3.06 -1.15 4.92
C PHE A 103 -1.72 -0.97 5.61
N VAL A 104 -1.27 -1.99 6.34
CA VAL A 104 0.05 -2.04 6.97
C VAL A 104 0.77 -3.27 6.43
N GLY A 105 1.78 -3.04 5.59
CA GLY A 105 2.60 -4.09 4.99
C GLY A 105 4.04 -4.02 5.48
N ASP A 106 4.60 -5.14 5.91
CA ASP A 106 5.96 -5.26 6.40
C ASP A 106 6.77 -6.38 5.73
N LYS A 107 6.10 -7.16 4.86
CA LYS A 107 6.73 -8.25 4.11
C LYS A 107 6.86 -7.82 2.65
N LEU A 108 8.04 -7.31 2.32
CA LEU A 108 8.37 -6.85 0.98
C LEU A 108 9.14 -7.94 0.23
N LYS A 109 8.73 -8.22 -1.00
CA LYS A 109 9.41 -9.16 -1.88
C LYS A 109 9.99 -8.41 -3.06
N PHE A 110 11.26 -8.67 -3.36
CA PHE A 110 11.99 -8.07 -4.46
C PHE A 110 12.43 -9.12 -5.48
N ASP A 111 12.44 -8.72 -6.74
CA ASP A 111 13.12 -9.40 -7.83
C ASP A 111 14.24 -8.47 -8.35
N GLY A 112 15.49 -8.84 -8.06
CA GLY A 112 16.60 -7.87 -8.18
C GLY A 112 16.33 -6.64 -7.31
N ASP A 113 16.33 -5.47 -7.90
CA ASP A 113 16.05 -4.18 -7.22
C ASP A 113 14.59 -3.73 -7.36
N LYS A 114 13.75 -4.53 -8.02
CA LYS A 114 12.34 -4.21 -8.22
C LYS A 114 11.48 -4.81 -7.11
N LEU A 115 10.69 -3.98 -6.44
CA LEU A 115 9.64 -4.44 -5.54
C LEU A 115 8.55 -5.11 -6.38
N VAL A 116 8.24 -6.38 -6.09
CA VAL A 116 7.22 -7.15 -6.82
C VAL A 116 5.99 -7.48 -5.98
N GLU A 117 6.09 -7.42 -4.65
CA GLU A 117 4.98 -7.75 -3.76
C GLU A 117 5.14 -7.10 -2.40
N VAL A 118 4.03 -6.66 -1.82
CA VAL A 118 3.93 -6.22 -0.42
C VAL A 118 2.80 -6.98 0.25
N SER A 119 3.11 -7.76 1.28
CA SER A 119 2.11 -8.47 2.09
C SER A 119 1.99 -7.85 3.47
N GLY A 120 0.79 -7.84 4.01
CA GLY A 120 0.47 -7.26 5.31
C GLY A 120 -1.00 -7.40 5.66
N ASP A 121 -1.48 -6.51 6.51
CA ASP A 121 -2.84 -6.48 7.03
C ASP A 121 -3.64 -5.31 6.42
N MET A 122 -4.83 -5.62 5.93
CA MET A 122 -5.79 -4.64 5.43
C MET A 122 -6.97 -4.55 6.40
N THR A 123 -7.29 -3.33 6.81
CA THR A 123 -8.44 -3.06 7.68
C THR A 123 -9.48 -2.25 6.91
N ILE A 124 -10.69 -2.77 6.79
CA ILE A 124 -11.85 -2.10 6.18
C ILE A 124 -13.03 -2.33 7.12
N ARG A 125 -13.84 -1.30 7.35
CA ARG A 125 -15.04 -1.38 8.21
C ARG A 125 -14.75 -2.05 9.57
N GLY A 126 -13.59 -1.74 10.17
CA GLY A 126 -13.15 -2.29 11.46
C GLY A 126 -12.72 -3.77 11.45
N LYS A 127 -12.76 -4.45 10.30
CA LYS A 127 -12.26 -5.83 10.15
C LYS A 127 -10.90 -5.83 9.51
N THR A 128 -9.99 -6.63 10.08
CA THR A 128 -8.62 -6.78 9.59
C THR A 128 -8.42 -8.19 9.01
N ASN A 129 -7.91 -8.24 7.79
CA ASN A 129 -7.58 -9.49 7.10
C ASN A 129 -6.23 -9.35 6.39
N PRO A 130 -5.48 -10.44 6.21
CA PRO A 130 -4.26 -10.43 5.43
C PRO A 130 -4.55 -10.07 3.97
N ALA A 131 -3.68 -9.27 3.38
CA ALA A 131 -3.73 -8.90 1.97
C ALA A 131 -2.32 -8.86 1.37
N THR A 132 -2.24 -9.17 0.08
CA THR A 132 -1.01 -9.10 -0.69
C THR A 132 -1.24 -8.21 -1.91
N LEU A 133 -0.45 -7.16 -2.01
CA LEU A 133 -0.42 -6.23 -3.14
C LEU A 133 0.68 -6.67 -4.10
N LYS A 134 0.34 -7.01 -5.34
CA LYS A 134 1.29 -7.36 -6.40
C LYS A 134 1.62 -6.14 -7.21
N ALA A 135 2.91 -5.84 -7.40
CA ALA A 135 3.34 -4.75 -8.24
C ALA A 135 3.13 -5.12 -9.72
N VAL A 136 2.36 -4.31 -10.42
CA VAL A 136 2.24 -4.33 -11.89
C VAL A 136 3.37 -3.52 -12.50
N ALA A 137 3.70 -2.40 -11.85
CA ALA A 137 4.84 -1.54 -12.17
C ALA A 137 5.45 -1.01 -10.88
N TYR A 138 6.77 -0.84 -10.85
CA TYR A 138 7.50 -0.19 -9.77
C TYR A 138 8.72 0.51 -10.31
N ASN A 139 8.91 1.77 -9.91
CA ASN A 139 10.09 2.55 -10.26
C ASN A 139 10.41 3.60 -9.20
N CYS A 140 11.66 4.05 -9.19
CA CYS A 140 12.08 5.23 -8.45
C CYS A 140 12.78 6.20 -9.42
N TYR A 141 12.53 7.50 -9.25
CA TYR A 141 13.13 8.55 -10.08
C TYR A 141 13.44 9.80 -9.27
N MET A 142 14.36 10.63 -9.77
CA MET A 142 14.64 11.93 -9.19
C MET A 142 13.64 12.95 -9.72
N HIS A 143 12.78 13.48 -8.85
CA HIS A 143 11.75 14.44 -9.24
C HIS A 143 12.41 15.77 -9.71
N PRO A 144 12.10 16.25 -10.92
CA PRO A 144 12.82 17.38 -11.51
C PRO A 144 12.68 18.69 -10.72
N SER A 145 11.52 18.95 -10.12
CA SER A 145 11.26 20.18 -9.34
C SER A 145 11.61 20.03 -7.87
N LEU A 146 11.23 18.91 -7.23
CA LEU A 146 11.46 18.68 -5.80
C LEU A 146 12.93 18.38 -5.48
N LYS A 147 13.72 17.95 -6.48
CA LYS A 147 15.11 17.48 -6.30
C LYS A 147 15.23 16.39 -5.22
N ARG A 148 14.18 15.60 -5.03
CA ARG A 148 14.09 14.46 -4.14
C ARG A 148 13.71 13.21 -4.91
N GLU A 149 14.12 12.07 -4.41
CA GLU A 149 13.72 10.79 -4.98
C GLU A 149 12.22 10.56 -4.72
N VAL A 150 11.52 10.08 -5.74
CA VAL A 150 10.15 9.57 -5.65
C VAL A 150 10.17 8.10 -6.03
N CYS A 151 9.57 7.27 -5.21
CA CYS A 151 9.36 5.85 -5.51
C CYS A 151 7.87 5.55 -5.53
N GLY A 152 7.45 4.71 -6.46
CA GLY A 152 6.04 4.36 -6.58
C GLY A 152 5.78 3.33 -7.66
N GLY A 153 4.50 3.14 -7.97
CA GLY A 153 4.07 2.18 -8.98
C GLY A 153 2.58 1.89 -8.91
N ASP A 154 2.19 0.91 -9.71
CA ASP A 154 0.85 0.36 -9.72
C ASP A 154 0.85 -1.01 -9.03
N PHE A 155 -0.09 -1.20 -8.12
CA PHE A 155 -0.26 -2.44 -7.37
C PHE A 155 -1.68 -2.94 -7.50
N GLU A 156 -1.84 -4.27 -7.55
CA GLU A 156 -3.15 -4.90 -7.66
C GLU A 156 -3.34 -5.96 -6.57
N THR A 157 -4.59 -6.09 -6.14
CA THR A 157 -5.06 -7.20 -5.32
C THR A 157 -6.52 -7.50 -5.61
N THR A 158 -6.97 -8.70 -5.24
CA THR A 158 -8.39 -9.03 -5.17
C THR A 158 -8.74 -9.31 -3.72
N ILE A 159 -9.74 -8.61 -3.21
CA ILE A 159 -10.26 -8.81 -1.87
C ILE A 159 -11.67 -9.37 -1.92
N ARG A 160 -12.00 -10.25 -0.95
CA ARG A 160 -13.36 -10.68 -0.71
C ARG A 160 -14.00 -9.69 0.26
N ARG A 161 -14.96 -8.87 -0.23
CA ARG A 161 -15.53 -7.79 0.58
C ARG A 161 -16.38 -8.30 1.75
N SER A 162 -16.98 -9.50 1.64
CA SER A 162 -17.68 -10.14 2.75
C SER A 162 -16.79 -10.46 3.96
N ALA A 163 -15.47 -10.68 3.75
CA ALA A 163 -14.51 -10.84 4.83
C ALA A 163 -14.34 -9.57 5.69
N PHE A 164 -14.81 -8.43 5.20
CA PHE A 164 -14.80 -7.14 5.88
C PHE A 164 -16.21 -6.67 6.30
N ASP A 165 -17.18 -7.58 6.37
CA ASP A 165 -18.58 -7.30 6.67
C ASP A 165 -19.28 -6.34 5.68
N VAL A 166 -18.75 -6.19 4.46
CA VAL A 166 -19.38 -5.43 3.37
C VAL A 166 -20.25 -6.39 2.57
N ASN A 167 -21.40 -6.79 3.13
CA ASN A 167 -22.18 -7.94 2.68
C ASN A 167 -23.38 -7.60 1.79
N TRP A 168 -23.72 -6.32 1.63
CA TRP A 168 -24.91 -5.92 0.86
C TRP A 168 -24.91 -6.51 -0.55
N GLY A 169 -25.99 -7.21 -0.90
CA GLY A 169 -26.17 -7.79 -2.24
C GLY A 169 -25.21 -8.92 -2.62
N VAL A 170 -24.45 -9.49 -1.66
CA VAL A 170 -23.56 -10.65 -1.92
C VAL A 170 -24.39 -11.93 -2.04
N VAL A 171 -25.29 -12.18 -1.09
CA VAL A 171 -26.14 -13.38 -1.05
C VAL A 171 -27.06 -13.41 -2.26
N GLU A 172 -27.67 -12.28 -2.60
CA GLU A 172 -28.57 -12.10 -3.74
C GLU A 172 -27.83 -12.07 -5.09
N LYS A 173 -26.48 -12.05 -5.07
CA LYS A 173 -25.63 -11.94 -6.25
C LYS A 173 -25.86 -10.66 -7.07
N PHE A 174 -26.30 -9.58 -6.44
CA PHE A 174 -26.46 -8.28 -7.12
C PHE A 174 -25.11 -7.69 -7.51
N THR A 175 -24.10 -7.91 -6.68
CA THR A 175 -22.73 -7.48 -6.96
C THR A 175 -21.75 -8.52 -6.45
N ALA A 176 -20.62 -8.64 -7.15
CA ALA A 176 -19.59 -9.63 -6.82
C ALA A 176 -19.06 -9.45 -5.38
N ASP A 177 -18.69 -10.56 -4.79
CA ASP A 177 -17.96 -10.59 -3.51
C ASP A 177 -16.47 -10.29 -3.72
N ASP A 178 -15.88 -10.85 -4.77
CA ASP A 178 -14.50 -10.57 -5.15
C ASP A 178 -14.40 -9.20 -5.84
N ILE A 179 -13.62 -8.32 -5.26
CA ILE A 179 -13.39 -6.96 -5.73
C ILE A 179 -11.93 -6.82 -6.16
N LYS A 180 -11.72 -6.43 -7.42
CA LYS A 180 -10.39 -6.03 -7.86
C LYS A 180 -10.08 -4.64 -7.32
N VAL A 181 -8.93 -4.49 -6.68
CA VAL A 181 -8.42 -3.20 -6.20
C VAL A 181 -7.12 -2.91 -6.91
N THR A 182 -7.00 -1.71 -7.47
CA THR A 182 -5.79 -1.20 -8.08
C THR A 182 -5.36 0.05 -7.33
N ILE A 183 -4.08 0.09 -6.95
CA ILE A 183 -3.50 1.19 -6.19
C ILE A 183 -2.38 1.79 -7.04
N GLN A 184 -2.59 3.02 -7.48
CA GLN A 184 -1.55 3.90 -7.99
C GLN A 184 -0.95 4.63 -6.80
N VAL A 185 0.36 4.61 -6.61
CA VAL A 185 1.02 5.28 -5.49
C VAL A 185 2.34 5.89 -5.90
N GLU A 186 2.57 7.13 -5.50
CA GLU A 186 3.88 7.76 -5.48
C GLU A 186 4.18 8.28 -4.07
N ALA A 187 5.44 8.15 -3.64
CA ALA A 187 5.87 8.62 -2.34
C ALA A 187 7.23 9.32 -2.45
N VAL A 188 7.33 10.48 -1.82
CA VAL A 188 8.46 11.40 -1.89
C VAL A 188 9.38 11.17 -0.70
N LYS A 189 10.65 10.95 -0.95
CA LYS A 189 11.71 10.84 0.07
C LYS A 189 11.73 12.08 0.97
N GLN A 190 11.81 11.86 2.28
CA GLN A 190 11.86 12.92 3.31
C GLN A 190 13.30 13.27 3.70
#